data_5cbfe0f9f23cd17192d585ccb594c8e0
#
_entry.id   5cbfe0f9f23cd17192d585ccb594c8e0
#
_cell.length_a   1.000
_cell.length_b   1.000
_cell.length_c   1.000
_cell.angle_alpha   90.00
_cell.angle_beta   90.00
_cell.angle_gamma   90.00
#
_symmetry.space_group_name_H-M   'P 1'
#
loop_
_entity.id
_entity.type
_entity.pdbx_description
1 polymer ?
#
loop_
_entity_poly.entity_id
_entity_poly.type
_entity_poly.pdbx_seq_one_letter_code
_entity_poly.pdbx_strand_id
1 'polypeptide(L)'
;LNSNENHLDLSDNKPGAATRLVNYEPSLFGGYRRIEGYSKYDATYGEVTEAGSTTGAGPVLGVAIFKNDVTGSETIIAIRKNADDTNYSFYYYTAGIGWRKYTLTHSVTRPMTLNSLTVTKIRHAQFNFGSGNHICFVDGVNPAIVFNGTDWKEIKSSHSGGYHADNNTAGGANALDAPAVVDVFENHLFLSGHEATRAAIAHSAPKDAYTWTAAAGAGQIPAGFDVVQIKPFRDNLFVFGTKSIKKITVSADEFILEDVTSNVGCIARDSVQEIAGDLLFLSPSGFLPIAATDRIGDFNIASVSRPIQSTLLDIIENEDLDSLDGVVVRSKSQVRYFITPTDDNGILAAAECTGIIGGLTNSGGGVSWEFGELFGIRTSCTTSDYIGTDEVVLFGDHDGLVYQQESGNSFNGADITSVYATPFLDFGETEQRKIMRKV
;
A
#
# COMPACT_ATOMS: atom_id res chain seq x y z
N LEU A 1 -11.09 -16.04 15.50
CA LEU A 1 -11.69 -15.47 16.72
C LEU A 1 -12.06 -14.02 16.44
N ASN A 2 -13.26 -13.63 16.81
CA ASN A 2 -13.84 -12.37 16.40
C ASN A 2 -13.40 -11.23 17.31
N SER A 3 -12.84 -10.17 16.77
CA SER A 3 -12.48 -8.98 17.52
C SER A 3 -13.66 -8.13 17.98
N ASN A 4 -14.81 -8.25 17.31
CA ASN A 4 -16.00 -7.40 17.54
C ASN A 4 -17.33 -8.18 17.51
N GLU A 5 -17.38 -9.39 18.03
CA GLU A 5 -18.67 -10.04 18.21
C GLU A 5 -19.50 -9.34 19.28
N ASN A 6 -20.30 -8.38 18.87
CA ASN A 6 -21.42 -7.87 19.66
C ASN A 6 -22.60 -8.84 19.73
N HIS A 7 -22.38 -10.11 19.44
CA HIS A 7 -23.42 -11.11 19.56
C HIS A 7 -23.51 -11.61 20.98
N LEU A 8 -24.57 -11.24 21.63
CA LEU A 8 -25.13 -11.87 22.84
C LEU A 8 -25.57 -13.33 22.62
N ASP A 9 -24.94 -14.03 21.69
CA ASP A 9 -25.15 -15.48 21.61
C ASP A 9 -24.25 -16.15 22.67
N LEU A 10 -24.81 -16.25 23.86
CA LEU A 10 -24.17 -16.88 25.02
C LEU A 10 -23.84 -18.36 24.79
N SER A 11 -24.31 -18.96 23.69
CA SER A 11 -24.11 -20.38 23.40
C SER A 11 -22.73 -20.72 22.83
N ASP A 12 -21.98 -19.72 22.34
CA ASP A 12 -20.68 -19.91 21.66
C ASP A 12 -19.48 -19.33 22.43
N ASN A 13 -19.63 -19.09 23.75
CA ASN A 13 -18.57 -18.60 24.61
C ASN A 13 -17.44 -19.65 24.75
N LYS A 14 -16.60 -19.72 23.73
CA LYS A 14 -15.39 -20.56 23.77
C LYS A 14 -14.30 -19.87 24.58
N PRO A 15 -13.68 -20.54 25.54
CA PRO A 15 -12.52 -20.00 26.24
C PRO A 15 -11.44 -19.58 25.20
N GLY A 16 -10.97 -18.35 25.30
CA GLY A 16 -9.95 -17.79 24.37
C GLY A 16 -10.51 -16.95 23.24
N ALA A 17 -11.84 -16.82 23.08
CA ALA A 17 -12.41 -15.84 22.16
C ALA A 17 -12.15 -14.41 22.66
N ALA A 18 -11.89 -13.48 21.74
CA ALA A 18 -11.76 -12.07 22.05
C ALA A 18 -12.94 -11.30 21.46
N THR A 19 -13.50 -10.36 22.22
CA THR A 19 -14.51 -9.40 21.74
C THR A 19 -13.85 -8.14 21.19
N ARG A 20 -12.63 -7.84 21.62
CA ARG A 20 -11.83 -6.73 21.11
C ARG A 20 -10.34 -7.03 21.23
N LEU A 21 -9.60 -6.75 20.17
CA LEU A 21 -8.15 -6.85 20.11
C LEU A 21 -7.60 -5.52 19.58
N VAL A 22 -6.79 -4.85 20.39
CA VAL A 22 -6.07 -3.63 19.97
C VAL A 22 -4.58 -3.88 20.14
N ASN A 23 -3.82 -3.68 19.07
CA ASN A 23 -2.38 -3.92 19.02
C ASN A 23 -1.98 -5.35 19.39
N TYR A 24 -2.82 -6.30 19.00
CA TYR A 24 -2.52 -7.72 19.00
C TYR A 24 -2.56 -8.25 17.57
N GLU A 25 -1.63 -9.12 17.26
CA GLU A 25 -1.54 -9.79 15.98
C GLU A 25 -1.93 -11.27 16.10
N PRO A 26 -2.68 -11.80 15.11
CA PRO A 26 -2.95 -13.23 15.06
C PRO A 26 -1.67 -14.00 14.70
N SER A 27 -1.51 -15.16 15.31
CA SER A 27 -0.39 -16.06 15.04
C SER A 27 -0.82 -17.16 14.08
N LEU A 28 0.03 -17.47 13.10
CA LEU A 28 -0.22 -18.57 12.15
C LEU A 28 -0.43 -19.93 12.86
N PHE A 29 0.16 -20.10 14.05
CA PHE A 29 0.03 -21.31 14.86
C PHE A 29 -1.11 -21.26 15.88
N GLY A 30 -1.98 -20.25 15.78
CA GLY A 30 -3.09 -19.98 16.68
C GLY A 30 -2.71 -19.09 17.87
N GLY A 31 -3.73 -18.41 18.42
CA GLY A 31 -3.59 -17.46 19.50
C GLY A 31 -3.15 -16.05 19.02
N TYR A 32 -2.94 -15.18 20.01
CA TYR A 32 -2.58 -13.78 19.76
C TYR A 32 -1.32 -13.41 20.52
N ARG A 33 -0.53 -12.53 19.94
CA ARG A 33 0.56 -11.87 20.63
C ARG A 33 0.45 -10.36 20.41
N ARG A 34 0.99 -9.59 21.34
CA ARG A 34 1.13 -8.15 21.15
C ARG A 34 2.03 -7.89 19.95
N ILE A 35 1.68 -6.89 19.13
CA ILE A 35 2.53 -6.47 18.01
C ILE A 35 3.90 -6.02 18.53
N GLU A 36 4.89 -6.16 17.70
CA GLU A 36 6.19 -5.55 17.92
C GLU A 36 6.12 -4.03 17.67
N GLY A 37 7.06 -3.31 18.22
CA GLY A 37 7.11 -1.87 18.08
C GLY A 37 7.70 -1.41 16.76
N TYR A 38 8.04 -0.13 16.72
CA TYR A 38 8.80 0.47 15.65
C TYR A 38 9.85 1.42 16.20
N SER A 39 10.90 1.64 15.45
CA SER A 39 11.95 2.59 15.73
C SER A 39 12.30 3.41 14.50
N LYS A 40 12.88 4.59 14.68
CA LYS A 40 13.41 5.36 13.57
C LYS A 40 14.40 4.50 12.78
N TYR A 41 14.27 4.51 11.47
CA TYR A 41 15.22 3.80 10.61
C TYR A 41 16.64 4.33 10.80
N ASP A 42 16.77 5.64 10.92
CA ASP A 42 18.01 6.31 11.31
C ASP A 42 17.83 7.00 12.66
N ALA A 43 18.36 6.39 13.71
CA ALA A 43 18.30 6.95 15.06
C ALA A 43 19.20 8.17 15.23
N THR A 44 20.20 8.36 14.36
CA THR A 44 21.21 9.43 14.50
C THR A 44 20.78 10.71 13.79
N TYR A 45 20.30 10.60 12.55
CA TYR A 45 19.98 11.76 11.71
C TYR A 45 18.48 12.07 11.64
N GLY A 46 17.64 11.10 11.97
CA GLY A 46 16.19 11.26 12.14
C GLY A 46 15.44 11.59 10.86
N GLU A 47 15.17 12.86 10.61
CA GLU A 47 14.31 13.31 9.51
C GLU A 47 14.92 13.09 8.12
N VAL A 48 14.05 12.88 7.14
CA VAL A 48 14.41 12.80 5.71
C VAL A 48 14.75 14.21 5.21
N THR A 49 15.97 14.64 5.46
CA THR A 49 16.53 15.90 4.96
C THR A 49 17.97 15.67 4.53
N GLU A 50 18.52 16.52 3.68
CA GLU A 50 19.94 16.47 3.38
C GLU A 50 20.73 16.80 4.66
N ALA A 51 21.76 16.02 4.97
CA ALA A 51 22.58 16.18 6.14
C ALA A 51 23.11 17.62 6.24
N GLY A 52 22.78 18.33 7.31
CA GLY A 52 23.14 19.72 7.54
C GLY A 52 22.19 20.74 6.88
N SER A 53 21.10 20.32 6.26
CA SER A 53 20.07 21.19 5.72
C SER A 53 18.82 21.20 6.60
N THR A 54 18.20 22.36 6.75
CA THR A 54 16.88 22.53 7.40
C THR A 54 15.74 22.50 6.40
N THR A 55 16.00 22.13 5.16
CA THR A 55 15.05 22.18 4.06
C THR A 55 14.28 20.88 3.89
N GLY A 56 13.24 20.73 4.61
CA GLY A 56 12.22 19.72 4.45
C GLY A 56 11.10 20.03 5.42
N ALA A 57 9.87 20.06 4.96
CA ALA A 57 8.70 20.23 5.80
C ALA A 57 7.60 19.28 5.33
N GLY A 58 6.74 18.87 6.26
CA GLY A 58 5.61 18.01 5.95
C GLY A 58 5.97 16.52 5.79
N PRO A 59 5.00 15.76 5.27
CA PRO A 59 5.03 14.31 5.27
C PRO A 59 6.08 13.71 4.34
N VAL A 60 6.48 12.48 4.65
CA VAL A 60 7.08 11.56 3.69
C VAL A 60 5.96 11.04 2.78
N LEU A 61 6.04 11.32 1.49
CA LEU A 61 5.00 10.99 0.50
C LEU A 61 5.12 9.58 -0.04
N GLY A 62 6.29 8.97 0.06
CA GLY A 62 6.56 7.62 -0.40
C GLY A 62 7.89 7.09 0.11
N VAL A 63 7.94 5.78 0.33
CA VAL A 63 9.16 5.04 0.69
C VAL A 63 9.27 3.83 -0.21
N ALA A 64 10.47 3.55 -0.73
CA ALA A 64 10.75 2.40 -1.57
C ALA A 64 12.10 1.79 -1.22
N ILE A 65 12.24 0.48 -1.44
CA ILE A 65 13.51 -0.23 -1.36
C ILE A 65 13.91 -0.59 -2.78
N PHE A 66 14.88 0.12 -3.33
CA PHE A 66 15.37 -0.11 -4.69
C PHE A 66 16.56 -1.07 -4.68
N LYS A 67 16.46 -2.13 -5.47
CA LYS A 67 17.52 -3.14 -5.64
C LYS A 67 18.28 -2.85 -6.92
N ASN A 68 19.51 -2.44 -6.79
CA ASN A 68 20.40 -2.22 -7.93
C ASN A 68 21.09 -3.55 -8.29
N ASP A 69 20.70 -4.18 -9.38
CA ASP A 69 21.24 -5.47 -9.82
C ASP A 69 22.65 -5.38 -10.41
N VAL A 70 23.10 -4.19 -10.81
CA VAL A 70 24.47 -3.97 -11.29
C VAL A 70 25.47 -3.94 -10.13
N THR A 71 25.12 -3.26 -9.05
CA THR A 71 25.99 -3.14 -7.86
C THR A 71 25.68 -4.19 -6.79
N GLY A 72 24.54 -4.87 -6.87
CA GLY A 72 24.02 -5.77 -5.84
C GLY A 72 23.64 -5.08 -4.54
N SER A 73 23.49 -3.75 -4.56
CA SER A 73 23.13 -2.96 -3.37
C SER A 73 21.65 -2.63 -3.33
N GLU A 74 21.07 -2.69 -2.14
CA GLU A 74 19.74 -2.16 -1.87
C GLU A 74 19.85 -0.73 -1.33
N THR A 75 18.98 0.15 -1.84
CA THR A 75 18.92 1.54 -1.44
C THR A 75 17.51 1.91 -1.00
N ILE A 76 17.38 2.45 0.20
CA ILE A 76 16.10 3.00 0.63
C ILE A 76 15.97 4.40 0.04
N ILE A 77 14.86 4.60 -0.68
CA ILE A 77 14.48 5.87 -1.27
C ILE A 77 13.28 6.40 -0.49
N ALA A 78 13.38 7.62 0.01
CA ALA A 78 12.26 8.33 0.62
C ALA A 78 11.97 9.60 -0.17
N ILE A 79 10.68 9.94 -0.29
CA ILE A 79 10.25 11.12 -1.01
C ILE A 79 9.52 12.03 -0.02
N ARG A 80 9.95 13.26 0.12
CA ARG A 80 9.41 14.21 1.08
C ARG A 80 9.14 15.57 0.45
N LYS A 81 8.08 16.25 0.90
CA LYS A 81 7.80 17.65 0.53
C LYS A 81 8.94 18.57 0.96
N ASN A 82 9.20 19.59 0.18
CA ASN A 82 10.13 20.65 0.53
C ASN A 82 9.48 21.64 1.50
N ALA A 83 10.30 22.46 2.16
CA ALA A 83 9.81 23.44 3.16
C ALA A 83 8.88 24.52 2.56
N ASP A 84 8.99 24.78 1.27
CA ASP A 84 8.14 25.74 0.56
C ASP A 84 6.78 25.17 0.13
N ASP A 85 6.55 23.87 0.39
CA ASP A 85 5.35 23.08 0.01
C ASP A 85 5.01 23.11 -1.51
N THR A 86 5.90 23.66 -2.33
CA THR A 86 5.70 23.76 -3.78
C THR A 86 6.26 22.58 -4.54
N ASN A 87 7.22 21.88 -3.95
CA ASN A 87 7.94 20.77 -4.55
C ASN A 87 8.14 19.65 -3.55
N TYR A 88 8.52 18.49 -4.05
CA TYR A 88 9.06 17.41 -3.25
C TYR A 88 10.41 16.95 -3.79
N SER A 89 11.16 16.22 -2.98
CA SER A 89 12.49 15.73 -3.33
C SER A 89 12.64 14.26 -2.99
N PHE A 90 13.45 13.60 -3.79
CA PHE A 90 13.86 12.22 -3.56
C PHE A 90 15.14 12.20 -2.75
N TYR A 91 15.18 11.33 -1.75
CA TYR A 91 16.32 11.11 -0.89
C TYR A 91 16.68 9.64 -0.88
N TYR A 92 17.96 9.34 -0.72
CA TYR A 92 18.45 7.99 -0.49
C TYR A 92 19.20 7.93 0.84
N TYR A 93 19.09 6.79 1.49
CA TYR A 93 19.78 6.57 2.75
C TYR A 93 21.20 6.06 2.52
N THR A 94 22.16 6.60 3.26
CA THR A 94 23.56 6.14 3.30
C THR A 94 23.97 5.87 4.74
N ALA A 95 24.34 4.63 5.02
CA ALA A 95 24.76 4.21 6.36
C ALA A 95 25.93 5.08 6.88
N GLY A 96 25.79 5.57 8.11
CA GLY A 96 26.77 6.42 8.77
C GLY A 96 26.80 7.89 8.31
N ILE A 97 25.94 8.26 7.37
CA ILE A 97 25.84 9.65 6.85
C ILE A 97 24.41 10.18 6.97
N GLY A 98 23.39 9.29 6.86
CA GLY A 98 21.98 9.65 6.86
C GLY A 98 21.42 9.87 5.46
N TRP A 99 20.38 10.67 5.37
CA TRP A 99 19.66 10.93 4.13
C TRP A 99 20.44 11.90 3.23
N ARG A 100 20.43 11.60 1.93
CA ARG A 100 21.03 12.44 0.89
C ARG A 100 20.02 12.69 -0.21
N LYS A 101 19.95 13.93 -0.66
CA LYS A 101 19.05 14.35 -1.73
C LYS A 101 19.59 13.90 -3.10
N TYR A 102 18.72 13.31 -3.92
CA TYR A 102 19.01 13.10 -5.33
C TYR A 102 18.95 14.41 -6.11
N THR A 103 19.85 14.57 -7.04
CA THR A 103 19.73 15.63 -8.05
C THR A 103 18.95 15.06 -9.23
N LEU A 104 17.69 15.46 -9.35
CA LEU A 104 16.84 15.04 -10.45
C LEU A 104 17.21 15.85 -11.71
N THR A 105 17.99 15.28 -12.58
CA THR A 105 18.36 15.90 -13.84
C THR A 105 18.10 14.92 -14.98
N HIS A 106 17.45 15.42 -16.03
CA HIS A 106 17.49 14.75 -17.32
C HIS A 106 18.89 14.90 -17.86
N SER A 107 19.71 13.85 -17.88
CA SER A 107 21.06 13.86 -18.39
C SER A 107 21.74 15.24 -18.29
N VAL A 108 22.46 15.49 -17.24
CA VAL A 108 23.45 16.57 -17.04
C VAL A 108 22.95 18.02 -17.11
N THR A 109 21.87 18.37 -17.80
CA THR A 109 21.59 19.77 -18.14
C THR A 109 20.20 20.32 -17.83
N ARG A 110 19.21 19.49 -17.48
CA ARG A 110 17.84 19.98 -17.25
C ARG A 110 17.25 19.47 -15.94
N PRO A 111 17.01 20.34 -14.95
CA PRO A 111 16.33 19.94 -13.72
C PRO A 111 14.86 19.55 -13.99
N MET A 112 14.39 18.49 -13.35
CA MET A 112 12.97 18.18 -13.28
C MET A 112 12.32 19.09 -12.24
N THR A 113 11.17 19.65 -12.60
CA THR A 113 10.36 20.44 -11.66
C THR A 113 9.12 19.64 -11.32
N LEU A 114 8.94 19.35 -10.03
CA LEU A 114 7.85 18.55 -9.51
C LEU A 114 6.91 19.44 -8.69
N ASN A 115 5.63 19.41 -9.02
CA ASN A 115 4.62 20.13 -8.28
C ASN A 115 4.11 19.26 -7.12
N SER A 116 4.11 19.75 -5.89
CA SER A 116 3.68 19.01 -4.71
C SER A 116 2.42 19.53 -4.03
N LEU A 117 1.83 20.64 -4.50
CA LEU A 117 0.69 21.27 -3.82
C LEU A 117 -0.46 20.31 -3.50
N THR A 118 -0.78 19.42 -4.43
CA THR A 118 -1.89 18.46 -4.29
C THR A 118 -1.44 17.01 -4.13
N VAL A 119 -0.13 16.76 -4.11
CA VAL A 119 0.40 15.41 -3.94
C VAL A 119 0.28 14.98 -2.49
N THR A 120 -0.45 13.91 -2.26
CA THR A 120 -0.65 13.30 -0.92
C THR A 120 0.14 12.02 -0.75
N LYS A 121 0.37 11.27 -1.82
CA LYS A 121 1.08 9.99 -1.80
C LYS A 121 1.79 9.71 -3.13
N ILE A 122 2.96 9.09 -3.05
CA ILE A 122 3.73 8.62 -4.21
C ILE A 122 3.79 7.10 -4.18
N ARG A 123 3.33 6.48 -5.28
CA ARG A 123 3.32 5.03 -5.47
C ARG A 123 4.42 4.61 -6.43
N HIS A 124 4.81 3.37 -6.36
CA HIS A 124 5.88 2.87 -7.21
C HIS A 124 5.68 1.41 -7.64
N ALA A 125 6.32 1.06 -8.74
CA ALA A 125 6.49 -0.32 -9.18
C ALA A 125 7.93 -0.54 -9.65
N GLN A 126 8.50 -1.69 -9.31
CA GLN A 126 9.84 -2.09 -9.75
C GLN A 126 9.73 -3.09 -10.89
N PHE A 127 10.66 -3.00 -11.84
CA PHE A 127 10.70 -3.90 -12.99
C PHE A 127 12.11 -4.08 -13.53
N ASN A 128 12.30 -5.19 -14.26
CA ASN A 128 13.51 -5.45 -15.03
C ASN A 128 13.12 -6.01 -16.40
N PHE A 129 13.31 -5.21 -17.43
CA PHE A 129 13.04 -5.60 -18.82
C PHE A 129 14.27 -6.13 -19.56
N GLY A 130 15.31 -6.53 -18.79
CA GLY A 130 16.56 -7.07 -19.32
C GLY A 130 17.69 -6.04 -19.43
N SER A 131 17.43 -4.77 -19.09
CA SER A 131 18.44 -3.69 -19.06
C SER A 131 18.84 -3.27 -17.64
N GLY A 132 18.52 -4.10 -16.65
CA GLY A 132 18.71 -3.82 -15.24
C GLY A 132 17.41 -3.43 -14.52
N ASN A 133 17.49 -3.38 -13.20
CA ASN A 133 16.34 -3.00 -12.37
C ASN A 133 16.02 -1.51 -12.51
N HIS A 134 14.73 -1.23 -12.62
CA HIS A 134 14.16 0.11 -12.69
C HIS A 134 13.06 0.23 -11.65
N ILE A 135 12.81 1.44 -11.21
CA ILE A 135 11.65 1.77 -10.37
C ILE A 135 10.94 2.98 -10.97
N CYS A 136 9.64 2.85 -11.14
CA CYS A 136 8.77 3.92 -11.65
C CYS A 136 7.93 4.47 -10.52
N PHE A 137 7.92 5.79 -10.37
CA PHE A 137 7.15 6.53 -9.36
C PHE A 137 6.02 7.33 -10.03
N VAL A 138 4.86 7.34 -9.40
CA VAL A 138 3.66 8.08 -9.84
C VAL A 138 2.96 8.75 -8.65
N ASP A 139 2.34 9.90 -8.87
CA ASP A 139 1.69 10.68 -7.81
C ASP A 139 0.31 11.25 -8.19
N GLY A 140 -0.12 11.10 -9.44
CA GLY A 140 -1.39 11.62 -9.94
C GLY A 140 -1.38 13.10 -10.35
N VAL A 141 -0.25 13.79 -10.21
CA VAL A 141 -0.09 15.24 -10.49
C VAL A 141 1.03 15.49 -11.49
N ASN A 142 2.12 14.79 -11.36
CA ASN A 142 3.30 14.91 -12.21
C ASN A 142 3.43 13.73 -13.18
N PRO A 143 4.20 13.87 -14.26
CA PRO A 143 4.59 12.75 -15.10
C PRO A 143 5.26 11.64 -14.29
N ALA A 144 5.06 10.40 -14.71
CA ALA A 144 5.74 9.27 -14.10
C ALA A 144 7.28 9.45 -14.23
N ILE A 145 7.99 9.07 -13.18
CA ILE A 145 9.45 9.19 -13.11
C ILE A 145 10.05 7.80 -12.97
N VAL A 146 10.99 7.46 -13.82
CA VAL A 146 11.70 6.18 -13.78
C VAL A 146 13.15 6.42 -13.38
N PHE A 147 13.62 5.63 -12.43
CA PHE A 147 15.01 5.58 -11.97
C PHE A 147 15.61 4.20 -12.24
N ASN A 148 16.82 4.15 -12.78
CA ASN A 148 17.52 2.92 -13.13
C ASN A 148 18.75 2.62 -12.24
N GLY A 149 18.86 3.32 -11.13
CA GLY A 149 20.04 3.25 -10.26
C GLY A 149 21.09 4.32 -10.52
N THR A 150 21.03 5.00 -11.67
CA THR A 150 21.96 6.07 -12.06
C THR A 150 21.21 7.28 -12.59
N ASP A 151 20.35 7.07 -13.57
CA ASP A 151 19.65 8.13 -14.30
C ASP A 151 18.18 8.20 -13.92
N TRP A 152 17.63 9.42 -13.99
CA TRP A 152 16.23 9.73 -13.83
C TRP A 152 15.61 10.13 -15.16
N LYS A 153 14.44 9.60 -15.50
CA LYS A 153 13.71 9.93 -16.72
C LYS A 153 12.23 10.15 -16.43
N GLU A 154 11.64 11.17 -17.06
CA GLU A 154 10.19 11.40 -17.03
C GLU A 154 9.51 10.71 -18.22
N ILE A 155 8.29 10.23 -18.00
CA ILE A 155 7.39 9.70 -19.03
C ILE A 155 6.30 10.75 -19.28
N LYS A 156 6.35 11.43 -20.44
CA LYS A 156 5.41 12.49 -20.84
C LYS A 156 4.80 12.21 -22.20
N SER A 157 3.59 12.70 -22.42
CA SER A 157 2.93 12.69 -23.72
C SER A 157 3.49 13.70 -24.72
N SER A 158 4.00 14.83 -24.23
CA SER A 158 4.59 15.89 -25.06
C SER A 158 5.94 16.32 -24.55
N HIS A 159 6.88 16.55 -25.44
CA HIS A 159 8.17 17.07 -25.05
C HIS A 159 8.86 17.97 -26.07
N SER A 160 9.67 18.87 -25.56
CA SER A 160 10.64 19.64 -26.35
C SER A 160 12.04 19.31 -25.84
N GLY A 161 12.79 18.44 -26.54
CA GLY A 161 14.22 18.21 -26.31
C GLY A 161 14.62 17.01 -25.44
N GLY A 162 14.42 15.82 -25.91
CA GLY A 162 15.43 14.78 -25.89
C GLY A 162 15.50 13.74 -24.79
N TYR A 163 14.64 13.63 -23.78
CA TYR A 163 14.68 12.51 -22.81
C TYR A 163 13.30 12.22 -22.26
N HIS A 164 12.45 11.67 -23.10
CA HIS A 164 11.10 11.30 -22.71
C HIS A 164 10.75 10.01 -23.38
N ALA A 165 9.76 9.35 -22.87
CA ALA A 165 9.01 8.38 -23.62
C ALA A 165 8.65 9.02 -24.96
N ASP A 166 8.91 8.35 -26.05
CA ASP A 166 8.44 8.78 -27.36
C ASP A 166 6.95 9.04 -27.28
N ASN A 167 6.53 10.14 -27.90
CA ASN A 167 5.15 10.60 -27.81
C ASN A 167 4.16 9.49 -28.00
N ASN A 168 3.29 9.32 -27.04
CA ASN A 168 2.16 8.44 -27.20
C ASN A 168 1.17 9.02 -28.20
N THR A 169 1.17 8.47 -29.39
CA THR A 169 0.17 8.79 -30.40
C THR A 169 -1.06 7.87 -30.30
N ALA A 170 -1.02 6.86 -29.45
CA ALA A 170 -2.04 5.83 -29.38
C ALA A 170 -3.25 6.18 -28.52
N GLY A 171 -3.49 7.43 -28.23
CA GLY A 171 -4.79 7.67 -27.61
C GLY A 171 -4.90 8.68 -26.49
N GLY A 172 -4.21 9.72 -26.62
CA GLY A 172 -4.45 10.82 -25.74
C GLY A 172 -3.29 11.09 -24.79
N ALA A 173 -2.77 12.24 -25.00
CA ALA A 173 -1.65 12.81 -24.30
C ALA A 173 -1.73 12.66 -22.78
N ASN A 174 -2.90 12.67 -22.25
CA ASN A 174 -3.13 12.91 -20.82
C ASN A 174 -2.92 11.68 -19.92
N ALA A 175 -3.02 10.46 -20.44
CA ALA A 175 -2.84 9.26 -19.59
C ALA A 175 -1.41 9.12 -19.06
N LEU A 176 -0.43 9.73 -19.69
CA LEU A 176 0.99 9.68 -19.29
C LEU A 176 1.44 10.88 -18.44
N ASP A 177 0.67 11.97 -18.44
CA ASP A 177 1.16 13.25 -17.89
C ASP A 177 0.99 13.34 -16.36
N ALA A 178 0.07 12.60 -15.79
CA ALA A 178 -0.18 12.59 -14.35
C ALA A 178 -0.81 11.27 -13.88
N PRO A 179 -0.15 10.12 -14.08
CA PRO A 179 -0.67 8.84 -13.65
C PRO A 179 -0.63 8.74 -12.12
N ALA A 180 -1.68 8.18 -11.54
CA ALA A 180 -1.77 7.93 -10.12
C ALA A 180 -1.56 6.45 -9.76
N VAL A 181 -1.54 5.58 -10.77
CA VAL A 181 -1.41 4.13 -10.63
C VAL A 181 -0.35 3.63 -11.59
N VAL A 182 0.51 2.77 -11.11
CA VAL A 182 1.55 2.09 -11.88
C VAL A 182 1.65 0.64 -11.45
N ASP A 183 1.77 -0.25 -12.42
CA ASP A 183 2.23 -1.61 -12.18
C ASP A 183 2.84 -2.20 -13.47
N VAL A 184 3.36 -3.41 -13.40
CA VAL A 184 4.07 -4.08 -14.49
C VAL A 184 3.44 -5.42 -14.78
N PHE A 185 3.14 -5.67 -16.04
CA PHE A 185 2.57 -6.93 -16.47
C PHE A 185 3.09 -7.30 -17.86
N GLU A 186 3.46 -8.57 -18.07
CA GLU A 186 3.93 -9.13 -19.36
C GLU A 186 5.02 -8.26 -20.03
N ASN A 187 6.00 -7.80 -19.26
CA ASN A 187 7.08 -6.93 -19.72
C ASN A 187 6.64 -5.57 -20.29
N HIS A 188 5.47 -5.08 -19.90
CA HIS A 188 5.00 -3.74 -20.18
C HIS A 188 4.83 -2.96 -18.88
N LEU A 189 5.14 -1.68 -18.92
CA LEU A 189 4.79 -0.75 -17.84
C LEU A 189 3.38 -0.22 -18.09
N PHE A 190 2.51 -0.37 -17.10
CA PHE A 190 1.12 0.10 -17.14
C PHE A 190 0.95 1.34 -16.29
N LEU A 191 0.30 2.37 -16.84
CA LEU A 191 -0.01 3.63 -16.18
C LEU A 191 -1.50 3.94 -16.29
N SER A 192 -2.11 4.42 -15.20
CA SER A 192 -3.53 4.78 -15.17
C SER A 192 -3.83 5.82 -14.08
N GLY A 193 -5.11 6.18 -13.93
CA GLY A 193 -5.59 7.04 -12.85
C GLY A 193 -5.37 8.53 -13.04
N HIS A 194 -5.03 9.00 -14.26
CA HIS A 194 -5.01 10.41 -14.57
C HIS A 194 -6.42 11.02 -14.49
N GLU A 195 -6.58 12.16 -13.83
CA GLU A 195 -7.88 12.75 -13.52
C GLU A 195 -8.78 12.99 -14.75
N ALA A 196 -8.22 13.44 -15.85
CA ALA A 196 -8.98 13.70 -17.09
C ALA A 196 -9.28 12.43 -17.91
N THR A 197 -8.60 11.32 -17.66
CA THR A 197 -8.73 10.06 -18.42
C THR A 197 -8.80 8.85 -17.48
N ARG A 198 -9.61 8.96 -16.43
CA ARG A 198 -9.70 7.97 -15.34
C ARG A 198 -10.00 6.54 -15.80
N ALA A 199 -10.71 6.39 -16.91
CA ALA A 199 -11.06 5.08 -17.49
C ALA A 199 -10.01 4.51 -18.45
N ALA A 200 -8.87 5.17 -18.63
CA ALA A 200 -7.83 4.77 -19.54
C ALA A 200 -6.68 4.06 -18.81
N ILE A 201 -6.23 2.95 -19.39
CA ILE A 201 -5.04 2.23 -18.95
C ILE A 201 -4.06 2.26 -20.12
N ALA A 202 -2.96 2.99 -19.97
CA ALA A 202 -1.91 3.04 -20.97
C ALA A 202 -0.84 1.99 -20.66
N HIS A 203 -0.29 1.35 -21.69
CA HIS A 203 0.86 0.45 -21.55
C HIS A 203 1.99 0.80 -22.49
N SER A 204 3.22 0.63 -22.05
CA SER A 204 4.42 0.86 -22.84
C SER A 204 4.59 -0.19 -23.94
N ALA A 205 5.57 0.01 -24.81
CA ALA A 205 6.07 -1.05 -25.68
C ALA A 205 6.65 -2.22 -24.87
N PRO A 206 6.66 -3.45 -25.42
CA PRO A 206 7.20 -4.60 -24.71
C PRO A 206 8.68 -4.42 -24.41
N LYS A 207 9.08 -4.68 -23.17
CA LYS A 207 10.46 -4.57 -22.68
C LYS A 207 11.08 -3.16 -22.76
N ASP A 208 10.25 -2.14 -22.94
CA ASP A 208 10.70 -0.75 -23.00
C ASP A 208 9.72 0.16 -22.28
N ALA A 209 10.12 0.70 -21.14
CA ALA A 209 9.32 1.60 -20.33
C ALA A 209 9.21 3.02 -20.93
N TYR A 210 10.01 3.34 -21.93
CA TYR A 210 10.13 4.70 -22.46
C TYR A 210 9.45 4.89 -23.81
N THR A 211 9.15 3.82 -24.54
CA THR A 211 8.48 3.88 -25.85
C THR A 211 6.98 3.66 -25.69
N TRP A 212 6.21 4.66 -26.17
CA TRP A 212 4.75 4.69 -26.02
C TRP A 212 4.04 4.89 -27.36
N THR A 213 4.62 4.42 -28.43
CA THR A 213 4.04 4.49 -29.79
C THR A 213 3.36 3.19 -30.16
N ALA A 214 2.20 3.27 -30.82
CA ALA A 214 1.44 2.10 -31.24
C ALA A 214 2.25 1.20 -32.22
N ALA A 215 3.09 1.81 -33.07
CA ALA A 215 3.94 1.06 -34.00
C ALA A 215 4.98 0.17 -33.29
N ALA A 216 5.34 0.49 -32.05
CA ALA A 216 6.26 -0.28 -31.23
C ALA A 216 5.55 -1.27 -30.29
N GLY A 217 4.22 -1.35 -30.33
CA GLY A 217 3.42 -2.25 -29.49
C GLY A 217 2.93 -1.63 -28.17
N ALA A 218 3.03 -0.31 -28.02
CA ALA A 218 2.36 0.41 -26.94
C ALA A 218 0.89 0.67 -27.28
N GLY A 219 0.06 0.88 -26.27
CA GLY A 219 -1.36 1.11 -26.51
C GLY A 219 -2.10 1.66 -25.30
N GLN A 220 -3.42 1.75 -25.47
CA GLN A 220 -4.33 2.17 -24.43
C GLN A 220 -5.56 1.26 -24.42
N ILE A 221 -5.94 0.82 -23.24
CA ILE A 221 -7.08 -0.07 -23.02
C ILE A 221 -8.14 0.74 -22.25
N PRO A 222 -9.35 0.93 -22.82
CA PRO A 222 -10.44 1.57 -22.09
C PRO A 222 -11.06 0.58 -21.10
N ALA A 223 -10.97 0.88 -19.79
CA ALA A 223 -11.57 0.04 -18.75
C ALA A 223 -13.10 0.09 -18.75
N GLY A 224 -13.68 1.22 -19.19
CA GLY A 224 -15.14 1.47 -19.17
C GLY A 224 -15.67 1.97 -17.83
N PHE A 225 -14.79 2.18 -16.87
CA PHE A 225 -15.05 2.78 -15.55
C PHE A 225 -13.78 3.48 -15.03
N ASP A 226 -13.93 4.32 -14.01
CA ASP A 226 -12.80 4.98 -13.36
C ASP A 226 -11.92 3.96 -12.65
N VAL A 227 -10.65 3.88 -13.07
CA VAL A 227 -9.68 2.94 -12.51
C VAL A 227 -9.20 3.44 -11.15
N VAL A 228 -9.44 2.64 -10.13
CA VAL A 228 -8.96 2.86 -8.77
C VAL A 228 -7.55 2.30 -8.61
N GLN A 229 -7.35 1.04 -9.02
CA GLN A 229 -6.07 0.35 -8.90
C GLN A 229 -5.92 -0.68 -10.03
N ILE A 230 -4.69 -0.97 -10.41
CA ILE A 230 -4.31 -2.12 -11.22
C ILE A 230 -3.33 -2.97 -10.43
N LYS A 231 -3.45 -4.28 -10.50
CA LYS A 231 -2.56 -5.19 -9.76
C LYS A 231 -2.34 -6.48 -10.53
N PRO A 232 -1.10 -6.83 -10.88
CA PRO A 232 -0.80 -8.14 -11.45
C PRO A 232 -0.99 -9.21 -10.38
N PHE A 233 -1.62 -10.30 -10.77
CA PHE A 233 -1.76 -11.46 -9.93
C PHE A 233 -1.88 -12.70 -10.78
N ARG A 234 -0.95 -13.65 -10.59
CA ARG A 234 -0.78 -14.82 -11.46
C ARG A 234 -0.60 -14.36 -12.92
N ASP A 235 -1.34 -14.96 -13.83
CA ASP A 235 -1.25 -14.70 -15.27
C ASP A 235 -2.20 -13.57 -15.73
N ASN A 236 -2.66 -12.69 -14.83
CA ASN A 236 -3.63 -11.65 -15.15
C ASN A 236 -3.22 -10.32 -14.49
N LEU A 237 -3.59 -9.22 -15.15
CA LEU A 237 -3.58 -7.90 -14.55
C LEU A 237 -5.02 -7.52 -14.16
N PHE A 238 -5.30 -7.48 -12.85
CA PHE A 238 -6.62 -7.07 -12.35
C PHE A 238 -6.76 -5.56 -12.38
N VAL A 239 -7.93 -5.09 -12.81
CA VAL A 239 -8.30 -3.68 -12.92
C VAL A 239 -9.48 -3.44 -12.02
N PHE A 240 -9.26 -2.67 -10.97
CA PHE A 240 -10.26 -2.35 -9.97
C PHE A 240 -10.89 -0.99 -10.24
N GLY A 241 -12.21 -0.95 -10.31
CA GLY A 241 -13.01 0.26 -10.18
C GLY A 241 -13.80 0.22 -8.88
N THR A 242 -14.57 1.25 -8.59
CA THR A 242 -15.36 1.35 -7.34
C THR A 242 -16.53 0.37 -7.27
N LYS A 243 -17.06 -0.08 -8.41
CA LYS A 243 -18.22 -0.97 -8.50
C LYS A 243 -18.03 -2.15 -9.45
N SER A 244 -16.84 -2.26 -10.07
CA SER A 244 -16.54 -3.28 -11.06
C SER A 244 -15.10 -3.70 -10.98
N ILE A 245 -14.84 -4.95 -11.33
CA ILE A 245 -13.49 -5.48 -11.47
C ILE A 245 -13.41 -6.18 -12.82
N LYS A 246 -12.35 -5.90 -13.55
CA LYS A 246 -11.98 -6.58 -14.79
C LYS A 246 -10.60 -7.17 -14.66
N LYS A 247 -10.22 -8.01 -15.59
CA LYS A 247 -8.86 -8.52 -15.72
C LYS A 247 -8.39 -8.38 -17.16
N ILE A 248 -7.12 -8.11 -17.32
CA ILE A 248 -6.43 -8.12 -18.60
C ILE A 248 -5.65 -9.44 -18.68
N THR A 249 -5.90 -10.19 -19.73
CA THR A 249 -5.21 -11.42 -20.10
C THR A 249 -4.43 -11.22 -21.39
N VAL A 250 -3.47 -12.07 -21.67
CA VAL A 250 -2.74 -12.06 -22.95
C VAL A 250 -3.14 -13.26 -23.79
N SER A 251 -3.53 -13.02 -25.03
CA SER A 251 -3.80 -14.06 -26.01
C SER A 251 -3.25 -13.65 -27.38
N ALA A 252 -2.41 -14.47 -27.97
CA ALA A 252 -1.78 -14.20 -29.26
C ALA A 252 -1.06 -12.83 -29.33
N ASP A 253 -0.34 -12.46 -28.25
CA ASP A 253 0.37 -11.19 -28.06
C ASP A 253 -0.54 -9.94 -28.00
N GLU A 254 -1.85 -10.13 -27.81
CA GLU A 254 -2.81 -9.04 -27.61
C GLU A 254 -3.36 -9.04 -26.17
N PHE A 255 -3.57 -7.84 -25.62
CA PHE A 255 -4.23 -7.66 -24.34
C PHE A 255 -5.75 -7.72 -24.50
N ILE A 256 -6.38 -8.66 -23.80
CA ILE A 256 -7.83 -8.86 -23.80
C ILE A 256 -8.38 -8.45 -22.43
N LEU A 257 -9.36 -7.54 -22.43
CA LEU A 257 -10.04 -7.10 -21.22
C LEU A 257 -11.31 -7.93 -21.00
N GLU A 258 -11.40 -8.62 -19.88
CA GLU A 258 -12.52 -9.49 -19.49
C GLU A 258 -13.18 -9.01 -18.20
N ASP A 259 -14.48 -9.17 -18.10
CA ASP A 259 -15.22 -8.86 -16.88
C ASP A 259 -15.03 -9.96 -15.82
N VAL A 260 -14.72 -9.55 -14.59
CA VAL A 260 -14.71 -10.42 -13.40
C VAL A 260 -16.02 -10.23 -12.64
N THR A 261 -16.38 -8.99 -12.33
CA THR A 261 -17.65 -8.64 -11.69
C THR A 261 -18.06 -7.21 -12.00
N SER A 262 -19.37 -6.97 -12.08
CA SER A 262 -19.96 -5.64 -12.27
C SER A 262 -20.71 -5.13 -11.03
N ASN A 263 -20.67 -5.85 -9.92
CA ASN A 263 -21.49 -5.56 -8.74
C ASN A 263 -20.66 -5.16 -7.50
N VAL A 264 -19.35 -5.37 -7.54
CA VAL A 264 -18.44 -5.05 -6.45
C VAL A 264 -17.14 -4.52 -7.01
N GLY A 265 -16.49 -3.62 -6.25
CA GLY A 265 -15.19 -3.06 -6.61
C GLY A 265 -14.42 -2.62 -5.38
N CYS A 266 -13.30 -1.97 -5.61
CA CYS A 266 -12.39 -1.47 -4.60
C CYS A 266 -12.66 0.00 -4.32
N ILE A 267 -12.80 0.38 -3.05
CA ILE A 267 -13.07 1.77 -2.62
C ILE A 267 -11.85 2.50 -2.11
N ALA A 268 -10.76 1.78 -1.82
CA ALA A 268 -9.51 2.36 -1.34
C ALA A 268 -8.34 1.80 -2.15
N ARG A 269 -7.64 2.64 -2.88
CA ARG A 269 -6.59 2.28 -3.84
C ARG A 269 -5.51 1.39 -3.23
N ASP A 270 -4.94 1.82 -2.11
CA ASP A 270 -3.81 1.13 -1.48
C ASP A 270 -4.25 -0.04 -0.58
N SER A 271 -5.55 -0.39 -0.60
CA SER A 271 -6.05 -1.59 0.08
C SER A 271 -5.79 -2.88 -0.69
N VAL A 272 -5.47 -2.81 -1.99
CA VAL A 272 -5.24 -4.00 -2.80
C VAL A 272 -3.89 -4.61 -2.47
N GLN A 273 -3.88 -5.74 -1.78
CA GLN A 273 -2.66 -6.41 -1.30
C GLN A 273 -2.65 -7.89 -1.68
N GLU A 274 -1.49 -8.38 -2.14
CA GLU A 274 -1.29 -9.80 -2.39
C GLU A 274 -0.87 -10.50 -1.10
N ILE A 275 -1.71 -11.40 -0.63
CA ILE A 275 -1.46 -12.19 0.57
C ILE A 275 -2.05 -13.59 0.44
N ALA A 276 -1.31 -14.58 0.94
CA ALA A 276 -1.76 -15.98 0.98
C ALA A 276 -2.14 -16.59 -0.38
N GLY A 277 -1.54 -16.08 -1.46
CA GLY A 277 -1.82 -16.55 -2.82
C GLY A 277 -3.14 -16.05 -3.38
N ASP A 278 -3.68 -14.95 -2.86
CA ASP A 278 -4.86 -14.24 -3.35
C ASP A 278 -4.64 -12.72 -3.30
N LEU A 279 -5.50 -11.95 -3.97
CA LEU A 279 -5.57 -10.49 -3.83
C LEU A 279 -6.70 -10.12 -2.88
N LEU A 280 -6.35 -9.46 -1.79
CA LEU A 280 -7.30 -8.89 -0.85
C LEU A 280 -7.51 -7.40 -1.17
N PHE A 281 -8.76 -6.93 -1.17
CA PHE A 281 -9.11 -5.54 -1.42
C PHE A 281 -10.29 -5.08 -0.56
N LEU A 282 -10.36 -3.78 -0.28
CA LEU A 282 -11.46 -3.19 0.48
C LEU A 282 -12.62 -2.83 -0.45
N SER A 283 -13.77 -3.43 -0.19
CA SER A 283 -15.05 -3.13 -0.82
C SER A 283 -15.98 -2.38 0.14
N PRO A 284 -17.11 -1.83 -0.31
CA PRO A 284 -18.11 -1.25 0.58
C PRO A 284 -18.67 -2.21 1.64
N SER A 285 -18.56 -3.52 1.41
CA SER A 285 -19.00 -4.58 2.33
C SER A 285 -17.89 -5.23 3.13
N GLY A 286 -16.68 -4.65 3.10
CA GLY A 286 -15.53 -5.16 3.83
C GLY A 286 -14.43 -5.72 2.91
N PHE A 287 -13.46 -6.41 3.51
CA PHE A 287 -12.36 -7.01 2.74
C PHE A 287 -12.82 -8.28 2.02
N LEU A 288 -12.54 -8.31 0.71
CA LEU A 288 -12.88 -9.41 -0.18
C LEU A 288 -11.62 -9.96 -0.85
N PRO A 289 -11.46 -11.28 -0.93
CA PRO A 289 -10.46 -11.92 -1.76
C PRO A 289 -10.96 -12.10 -3.20
N ILE A 290 -10.08 -11.95 -4.18
CA ILE A 290 -10.42 -12.06 -5.60
C ILE A 290 -10.95 -13.46 -5.97
N ALA A 291 -10.31 -14.52 -5.47
CA ALA A 291 -10.70 -15.89 -5.80
C ALA A 291 -12.11 -16.25 -5.31
N ALA A 292 -12.58 -15.68 -4.22
CA ALA A 292 -13.94 -15.85 -3.76
C ALA A 292 -14.93 -14.99 -4.56
N THR A 293 -14.53 -13.79 -4.96
CA THR A 293 -15.34 -12.86 -5.75
C THR A 293 -15.69 -13.42 -7.13
N ASP A 294 -14.78 -14.15 -7.75
CA ASP A 294 -14.99 -14.76 -9.08
C ASP A 294 -15.96 -15.98 -9.03
N ARG A 295 -16.09 -16.64 -7.88
CA ARG A 295 -16.88 -17.87 -7.73
C ARG A 295 -18.26 -17.70 -7.08
N ILE A 296 -18.42 -16.70 -6.23
CA ILE A 296 -19.59 -16.53 -5.38
C ILE A 296 -20.32 -15.25 -5.79
N GLY A 297 -21.49 -15.39 -6.42
CA GLY A 297 -22.33 -14.23 -6.77
C GLY A 297 -22.90 -13.46 -5.57
N ASP A 298 -22.76 -13.97 -4.34
CA ASP A 298 -23.15 -13.30 -3.09
C ASP A 298 -21.91 -12.80 -2.33
N PHE A 299 -21.61 -11.52 -2.47
CA PHE A 299 -20.43 -10.87 -1.93
C PHE A 299 -20.43 -10.75 -0.39
N ASN A 300 -21.60 -10.75 0.24
CA ASN A 300 -21.67 -10.70 1.70
C ASN A 300 -21.14 -11.99 2.34
N ILE A 301 -21.25 -13.11 1.63
CA ILE A 301 -20.71 -14.40 2.09
C ILE A 301 -19.20 -14.46 1.86
N ALA A 302 -18.69 -13.76 0.86
CA ALA A 302 -17.27 -13.76 0.48
C ALA A 302 -16.41 -12.88 1.41
N SER A 303 -17.01 -11.97 2.20
CA SER A 303 -16.25 -11.07 3.08
C SER A 303 -15.50 -11.86 4.16
N VAL A 304 -14.17 -11.70 4.17
CA VAL A 304 -13.29 -12.32 5.18
C VAL A 304 -13.22 -11.49 6.47
N SER A 305 -13.58 -10.21 6.41
CA SER A 305 -13.56 -9.26 7.54
C SER A 305 -14.87 -9.20 8.33
N ARG A 306 -15.76 -10.14 8.11
CA ARG A 306 -17.04 -10.22 8.80
C ARG A 306 -16.96 -10.06 10.33
N PRO A 307 -15.92 -10.62 10.99
CA PRO A 307 -15.74 -10.47 12.42
C PRO A 307 -15.55 -9.03 12.92
N ILE A 308 -15.02 -8.15 12.09
CA ILE A 308 -14.78 -6.73 12.42
C ILE A 308 -15.66 -5.79 11.60
N GLN A 309 -16.78 -6.28 11.10
CA GLN A 309 -17.62 -5.53 10.16
C GLN A 309 -18.07 -4.17 10.70
N SER A 310 -18.40 -4.07 11.98
CA SER A 310 -18.84 -2.81 12.62
C SER A 310 -17.72 -1.77 12.62
N THR A 311 -16.52 -2.15 13.04
CA THR A 311 -15.34 -1.26 13.03
C THR A 311 -14.99 -0.83 11.59
N LEU A 312 -15.07 -1.77 10.64
CA LEU A 312 -14.71 -1.50 9.26
C LEU A 312 -15.71 -0.58 8.58
N LEU A 313 -17.01 -0.74 8.85
CA LEU A 313 -18.05 0.18 8.35
C LEU A 313 -17.89 1.58 8.94
N ASP A 314 -17.58 1.69 10.23
CA ASP A 314 -17.29 2.97 10.87
C ASP A 314 -16.12 3.70 10.19
N ILE A 315 -15.05 2.97 9.88
CA ILE A 315 -13.91 3.50 9.12
C ILE A 315 -14.33 3.94 7.70
N ILE A 316 -15.08 3.11 6.99
CA ILE A 316 -15.51 3.41 5.61
C ILE A 316 -16.43 4.64 5.57
N GLU A 317 -17.25 4.85 6.59
CA GLU A 317 -18.22 5.96 6.63
C GLU A 317 -17.62 7.28 7.14
N ASN A 318 -16.62 7.21 8.02
CA ASN A 318 -16.15 8.39 8.75
C ASN A 318 -14.72 8.81 8.43
N GLU A 319 -13.91 7.95 7.80
CA GLU A 319 -12.50 8.25 7.55
C GLU A 319 -12.21 8.53 6.07
N ASP A 320 -11.17 9.31 5.83
CA ASP A 320 -10.66 9.54 4.47
C ASP A 320 -9.92 8.29 3.97
N LEU A 321 -10.55 7.56 3.06
CA LEU A 321 -9.99 6.34 2.48
C LEU A 321 -8.79 6.59 1.56
N ASP A 322 -8.54 7.82 1.12
CA ASP A 322 -7.33 8.18 0.39
C ASP A 322 -6.10 8.19 1.31
N SER A 323 -6.31 8.34 2.63
CA SER A 323 -5.26 8.21 3.64
C SER A 323 -4.89 6.75 3.94
N LEU A 324 -5.78 5.80 3.63
CA LEU A 324 -5.53 4.39 3.88
C LEU A 324 -4.28 3.91 3.14
N ASP A 325 -3.42 3.22 3.86
CA ASP A 325 -2.24 2.58 3.29
C ASP A 325 -2.13 1.14 3.78
N GLY A 326 -1.77 0.23 2.88
CA GLY A 326 -1.70 -1.19 3.16
C GLY A 326 -0.32 -1.78 2.93
N VAL A 327 0.13 -2.64 3.84
CA VAL A 327 1.39 -3.35 3.72
C VAL A 327 1.24 -4.81 4.12
N VAL A 328 1.96 -5.68 3.45
CA VAL A 328 2.03 -7.10 3.78
C VAL A 328 3.31 -7.39 4.55
N VAL A 329 3.18 -8.04 5.69
CA VAL A 329 4.28 -8.64 6.45
C VAL A 329 4.31 -10.12 6.12
N ARG A 330 5.15 -10.48 5.14
CA ARG A 330 5.16 -11.83 4.54
C ARG A 330 5.63 -12.90 5.52
N SER A 331 6.63 -12.58 6.32
CA SER A 331 7.19 -13.47 7.36
C SER A 331 6.16 -13.90 8.39
N LYS A 332 5.10 -13.11 8.56
CA LYS A 332 4.00 -13.37 9.50
C LYS A 332 2.68 -13.77 8.82
N SER A 333 2.63 -13.77 7.48
CA SER A 333 1.39 -13.95 6.70
C SER A 333 0.29 -12.99 7.15
N GLN A 334 0.62 -11.72 7.30
CA GLN A 334 -0.24 -10.66 7.79
C GLN A 334 -0.33 -9.51 6.78
N VAL A 335 -1.47 -8.86 6.76
CA VAL A 335 -1.69 -7.57 6.12
C VAL A 335 -2.02 -6.53 7.17
N ARG A 336 -1.47 -5.34 7.02
CA ARG A 336 -1.74 -4.21 7.91
C ARG A 336 -2.23 -3.03 7.09
N TYR A 337 -3.32 -2.45 7.52
CA TYR A 337 -3.89 -1.24 6.95
C TYR A 337 -3.83 -0.14 7.99
N PHE A 338 -3.29 0.99 7.60
CA PHE A 338 -3.16 2.16 8.45
C PHE A 338 -4.04 3.26 7.91
N ILE A 339 -4.67 4.00 8.80
CA ILE A 339 -5.52 5.13 8.48
C ILE A 339 -5.06 6.28 9.36
N THR A 340 -4.69 7.37 8.70
CA THR A 340 -4.28 8.60 9.38
C THR A 340 -5.24 9.69 8.96
N PRO A 341 -6.35 9.85 9.68
CA PRO A 341 -7.33 10.88 9.37
C PRO A 341 -6.73 12.28 9.54
N THR A 342 -7.22 13.21 8.75
CA THR A 342 -6.94 14.64 8.87
C THR A 342 -8.19 15.34 9.34
N ASP A 343 -8.07 16.22 10.33
CA ASP A 343 -9.14 17.12 10.74
C ASP A 343 -9.01 18.50 10.06
N ASP A 344 -9.95 19.41 10.34
CA ASP A 344 -9.96 20.79 9.81
C ASP A 344 -8.72 21.60 10.24
N ASN A 345 -7.96 21.13 11.23
CA ASN A 345 -6.78 21.78 11.80
C ASN A 345 -5.47 21.09 11.41
N GLY A 346 -5.52 19.99 10.66
CA GLY A 346 -4.37 19.25 10.21
C GLY A 346 -4.43 17.76 10.54
N ILE A 347 -3.27 17.17 10.77
CA ILE A 347 -3.12 15.74 10.97
C ILE A 347 -3.21 15.41 12.45
N LEU A 348 -4.04 14.45 12.81
CA LEU A 348 -4.20 13.97 14.19
C LEU A 348 -2.90 13.44 14.77
N ALA A 349 -2.79 13.50 16.09
CA ALA A 349 -1.68 12.90 16.82
C ALA A 349 -1.62 11.38 16.61
N ALA A 350 -0.44 10.78 16.75
CA ALA A 350 -0.27 9.33 16.58
C ALA A 350 -1.23 8.51 17.46
N ALA A 351 -1.54 9.00 18.66
CA ALA A 351 -2.47 8.34 19.59
C ALA A 351 -3.94 8.31 19.10
N GLU A 352 -4.26 9.02 18.03
CA GLU A 352 -5.60 9.11 17.45
C GLU A 352 -5.70 8.36 16.12
N CYS A 353 -4.56 7.85 15.62
CA CYS A 353 -4.51 7.11 14.37
C CYS A 353 -4.96 5.67 14.59
N THR A 354 -5.72 5.16 13.65
CA THR A 354 -6.30 3.82 13.69
C THR A 354 -5.84 2.98 12.50
N GLY A 355 -6.14 1.68 12.55
CA GLY A 355 -5.85 0.76 11.47
C GLY A 355 -6.37 -0.63 11.77
N ILE A 356 -6.14 -1.53 10.85
CA ILE A 356 -6.56 -2.93 10.93
C ILE A 356 -5.39 -3.84 10.63
N ILE A 357 -5.25 -4.88 11.43
CA ILE A 357 -4.35 -5.99 11.16
C ILE A 357 -5.18 -7.23 10.84
N GLY A 358 -4.89 -7.87 9.72
CA GLY A 358 -5.47 -9.15 9.34
C GLY A 358 -4.38 -10.20 9.19
N GLY A 359 -4.61 -11.40 9.65
CA GLY A 359 -3.67 -12.49 9.52
C GLY A 359 -4.36 -13.83 9.33
N LEU A 360 -3.64 -14.75 8.72
CA LEU A 360 -4.09 -16.12 8.58
C LEU A 360 -3.72 -16.92 9.81
N THR A 361 -4.66 -17.70 10.28
CA THR A 361 -4.44 -18.67 11.35
C THR A 361 -4.82 -20.07 10.91
N ASN A 362 -4.14 -21.07 11.46
CA ASN A 362 -4.47 -22.47 11.30
C ASN A 362 -4.97 -23.05 12.62
N SER A 363 -6.28 -23.09 12.78
CA SER A 363 -6.94 -23.55 14.02
C SER A 363 -7.56 -24.93 13.84
N GLY A 364 -6.76 -25.96 13.52
CA GLY A 364 -7.19 -27.38 13.57
C GLY A 364 -8.35 -27.82 12.66
N GLY A 365 -9.02 -26.91 12.00
CA GLY A 365 -10.14 -27.14 11.07
C GLY A 365 -9.94 -26.49 9.70
N GLY A 366 -8.83 -25.82 9.49
CA GLY A 366 -8.51 -25.11 8.24
C GLY A 366 -7.88 -23.73 8.50
N VAL A 367 -7.49 -23.09 7.41
CA VAL A 367 -6.97 -21.73 7.43
C VAL A 367 -8.15 -20.75 7.47
N SER A 368 -8.13 -19.82 8.39
CA SER A 368 -9.12 -18.76 8.54
C SER A 368 -8.46 -17.40 8.72
N TRP A 369 -9.20 -16.35 8.40
CA TRP A 369 -8.79 -14.98 8.66
C TRP A 369 -9.18 -14.56 10.07
N GLU A 370 -8.25 -13.89 10.74
CA GLU A 370 -8.49 -13.22 12.00
C GLU A 370 -8.02 -11.79 11.92
N PHE A 371 -8.74 -10.88 12.59
CA PHE A 371 -8.50 -9.45 12.52
C PHE A 371 -8.41 -8.84 13.91
N GLY A 372 -7.64 -7.74 14.00
CA GLY A 372 -7.54 -6.88 15.16
C GLY A 372 -7.45 -5.42 14.75
N GLU A 373 -7.57 -4.52 15.71
CA GLU A 373 -7.39 -3.09 15.53
C GLU A 373 -5.91 -2.73 15.74
N LEU A 374 -5.40 -1.82 14.93
CA LEU A 374 -4.13 -1.12 15.16
C LEU A 374 -4.44 0.27 15.70
N PHE A 375 -3.62 0.73 16.64
CA PHE A 375 -3.79 2.04 17.24
C PHE A 375 -2.45 2.65 17.61
N GLY A 376 -2.28 3.95 17.35
CA GLY A 376 -1.08 4.68 17.74
C GLY A 376 0.07 4.62 16.74
N ILE A 377 -0.19 4.26 15.47
CA ILE A 377 0.81 4.26 14.39
C ILE A 377 0.37 5.29 13.35
N ARG A 378 1.12 6.38 13.24
CA ARG A 378 0.82 7.49 12.31
C ARG A 378 1.65 7.34 11.05
N THR A 379 1.03 6.90 9.99
CA THR A 379 1.69 6.64 8.71
C THR A 379 1.19 7.54 7.60
N SER A 380 2.05 7.93 6.69
CA SER A 380 1.69 8.57 5.42
C SER A 380 1.88 7.64 4.23
N CYS A 381 2.83 6.72 4.33
CA CYS A 381 3.12 5.71 3.30
C CYS A 381 3.85 4.53 3.91
N THR A 382 3.68 3.35 3.31
CA THR A 382 4.34 2.12 3.75
C THR A 382 5.00 1.38 2.59
N THR A 383 5.97 0.54 2.90
CA THR A 383 6.56 -0.43 1.98
C THR A 383 7.11 -1.63 2.72
N SER A 384 7.12 -2.78 2.07
CA SER A 384 7.74 -4.00 2.57
C SER A 384 8.51 -4.69 1.46
N ASP A 385 9.78 -4.93 1.68
CA ASP A 385 10.64 -5.69 0.78
C ASP A 385 11.81 -6.30 1.57
N TYR A 386 12.69 -7.02 0.90
CA TYR A 386 13.86 -7.64 1.50
C TYR A 386 15.10 -6.78 1.31
N ILE A 387 15.89 -6.62 2.37
CA ILE A 387 17.26 -6.11 2.34
C ILE A 387 18.16 -7.29 2.70
N GLY A 388 18.93 -7.75 1.73
CA GLY A 388 19.63 -9.05 1.86
C GLY A 388 18.61 -10.18 2.01
N THR A 389 18.63 -10.86 3.15
CA THR A 389 17.71 -11.98 3.48
C THR A 389 16.55 -11.56 4.40
N ASP A 390 16.62 -10.37 4.97
CA ASP A 390 15.69 -9.94 6.00
C ASP A 390 14.54 -9.12 5.38
N GLU A 391 13.31 -9.46 5.74
CA GLU A 391 12.15 -8.64 5.39
C GLU A 391 12.17 -7.35 6.22
N VAL A 392 12.09 -6.23 5.54
CA VAL A 392 12.08 -4.91 6.15
C VAL A 392 10.76 -4.23 5.82
N VAL A 393 10.02 -3.85 6.85
CA VAL A 393 8.76 -3.11 6.73
C VAL A 393 9.02 -1.69 7.17
N LEU A 394 8.90 -0.76 6.24
CA LEU A 394 9.15 0.67 6.47
C LEU A 394 7.86 1.46 6.36
N PHE A 395 7.78 2.55 7.08
CA PHE A 395 6.76 3.56 6.88
C PHE A 395 7.33 4.98 7.05
N GLY A 396 6.78 5.90 6.28
CA GLY A 396 6.97 7.34 6.47
C GLY A 396 5.89 7.92 7.36
N ASP A 397 6.21 9.00 8.05
CA ASP A 397 5.23 9.74 8.84
C ASP A 397 5.01 11.16 8.30
N HIS A 398 4.09 11.87 8.93
CA HIS A 398 3.74 13.24 8.56
C HIS A 398 4.74 14.30 9.05
N ASP A 399 5.69 13.91 9.88
CA ASP A 399 6.76 14.78 10.40
C ASP A 399 8.08 14.62 9.61
N GLY A 400 8.06 13.77 8.57
CA GLY A 400 9.21 13.57 7.69
C GLY A 400 10.20 12.53 8.18
N LEU A 401 9.78 11.61 9.02
CA LEU A 401 10.60 10.53 9.55
C LEU A 401 10.27 9.22 8.83
N VAL A 402 11.26 8.37 8.67
CA VAL A 402 11.09 6.99 8.24
C VAL A 402 11.35 6.06 9.40
N TYR A 403 10.42 5.15 9.62
CA TYR A 403 10.47 4.14 10.67
C TYR A 403 10.53 2.74 10.10
N GLN A 404 11.15 1.86 10.87
CA GLN A 404 11.12 0.42 10.65
C GLN A 404 10.15 -0.21 11.66
N GLN A 405 9.15 -0.93 11.16
CA GLN A 405 8.28 -1.78 11.96
C GLN A 405 9.01 -3.06 12.36
N GLU A 406 8.40 -3.84 13.23
CA GLU A 406 8.97 -5.09 13.74
C GLU A 406 10.30 -4.86 14.49
N SER A 407 10.39 -3.72 15.20
CA SER A 407 11.61 -3.30 15.88
C SER A 407 11.33 -2.96 17.34
N GLY A 408 11.72 -3.85 18.24
CA GLY A 408 11.57 -3.69 19.68
C GLY A 408 10.13 -3.80 20.19
N ASN A 409 9.88 -3.28 21.40
CA ASN A 409 8.60 -3.41 22.14
C ASN A 409 8.01 -2.06 22.56
N SER A 410 8.37 -1.00 21.86
CA SER A 410 7.83 0.35 22.06
C SER A 410 7.57 1.04 20.72
N PHE A 411 6.71 2.02 20.69
CA PHE A 411 6.50 2.90 19.57
C PHE A 411 7.51 4.07 19.65
N ASN A 412 8.72 3.82 19.12
CA ASN A 412 9.83 4.77 19.16
C ASN A 412 10.09 5.33 20.58
N GLY A 413 10.06 4.46 21.60
CA GLY A 413 10.24 4.80 22.99
C GLY A 413 8.94 5.06 23.77
N ALA A 414 7.81 5.22 23.13
CA ALA A 414 6.50 5.29 23.78
C ALA A 414 5.91 3.87 24.03
N ASP A 415 5.12 3.74 25.07
CA ASP A 415 4.47 2.48 25.40
C ASP A 415 3.44 2.07 24.33
N ILE A 416 3.37 0.77 24.03
CA ILE A 416 2.33 0.22 23.18
C ILE A 416 1.08 -0.06 24.03
N THR A 417 0.06 0.76 23.87
CA THR A 417 -1.25 0.49 24.48
C THR A 417 -1.89 -0.70 23.78
N SER A 418 -2.17 -1.77 24.54
CA SER A 418 -2.75 -2.99 24.01
C SER A 418 -3.96 -3.41 24.81
N VAL A 419 -5.04 -3.78 24.12
CA VAL A 419 -6.29 -4.21 24.74
C VAL A 419 -6.64 -5.61 24.26
N TYR A 420 -6.88 -6.50 25.20
CA TYR A 420 -7.45 -7.82 24.98
C TYR A 420 -8.71 -7.96 25.83
N ALA A 421 -9.88 -7.88 25.20
CA ALA A 421 -11.15 -8.06 25.88
C ALA A 421 -11.74 -9.44 25.53
N THR A 422 -12.19 -10.12 26.54
CA THR A 422 -12.89 -11.42 26.39
C THR A 422 -14.39 -11.25 26.59
N PRO A 423 -15.23 -12.11 26.04
CA PRO A 423 -16.62 -12.17 26.39
C PRO A 423 -16.78 -12.56 27.86
N PHE A 424 -17.97 -12.38 28.43
CA PHE A 424 -18.28 -12.89 29.76
C PHE A 424 -18.15 -14.41 29.76
N LEU A 425 -17.28 -14.93 30.63
CA LEU A 425 -17.09 -16.36 30.82
C LEU A 425 -17.95 -16.86 31.97
N ASP A 426 -18.90 -17.70 31.68
CA ASP A 426 -19.73 -18.37 32.69
C ASP A 426 -19.10 -19.67 33.25
N PHE A 427 -17.98 -20.10 32.64
CA PHE A 427 -17.29 -21.35 32.99
C PHE A 427 -18.20 -22.59 32.94
N GLY A 428 -19.21 -22.55 32.07
CA GLY A 428 -20.13 -23.65 31.82
C GLY A 428 -21.33 -23.72 32.79
N GLU A 429 -21.45 -22.78 33.72
CA GLU A 429 -22.58 -22.74 34.68
C GLU A 429 -23.01 -21.31 34.96
N THR A 430 -24.12 -20.88 34.39
CA THR A 430 -24.63 -19.50 34.47
C THR A 430 -25.17 -19.10 35.83
N GLU A 431 -25.67 -20.07 36.62
CA GLU A 431 -26.38 -19.85 37.90
C GLU A 431 -25.48 -19.91 39.13
N GLN A 432 -24.23 -20.36 39.01
CA GLN A 432 -23.35 -20.50 40.16
C GLN A 432 -22.42 -19.31 40.37
N ARG A 433 -22.30 -18.90 41.63
CA ARG A 433 -21.32 -17.87 42.04
C ARG A 433 -19.88 -18.38 41.85
N LYS A 434 -19.11 -17.69 41.05
CA LYS A 434 -17.69 -17.99 40.80
C LYS A 434 -16.80 -17.21 41.76
N ILE A 435 -15.81 -17.87 42.32
CA ILE A 435 -14.78 -17.23 43.15
C ILE A 435 -13.45 -17.31 42.39
N MET A 436 -12.98 -16.19 41.92
CA MET A 436 -11.61 -16.09 41.36
C MET A 436 -10.62 -15.92 42.53
N ARG A 437 -9.65 -16.81 42.63
CA ARG A 437 -8.50 -16.63 43.52
C ARG A 437 -7.30 -16.17 42.70
N LYS A 438 -6.60 -15.19 43.25
CA LYS A 438 -5.32 -14.76 42.66
C LYS A 438 -4.35 -15.94 42.75
N VAL A 439 -3.80 -16.33 41.62
CA VAL A 439 -2.71 -17.31 41.52
C VAL A 439 -1.38 -16.60 41.66
#